data_82f3156b2582000d5de42e9a30667173
#
_entry.id   82f3156b2582000d5de42e9a30667173
#
_cell.length_a   1.000
_cell.length_b   1.000
_cell.length_c   1.000
_cell.angle_alpha   90.00
_cell.angle_beta   90.00
_cell.angle_gamma   90.00
#
_symmetry.space_group_name_H-M   'P 1'
#
loop_
_entity.id
_entity.type
_entity.pdbx_description
1 polymer ?
#
loop_
_entity_poly.entity_id
_entity_poly.type
_entity_poly.pdbx_seq_one_letter_code
_entity_poly.pdbx_strand_id
1 'polypeptide(L)'
;MMTTAQIDMPEVLIVGSGAGGAMAAYELTRNGHKVLLLEAGRDYDPKKETPMFKRNGDAPLMGAATPDKDFGFYDATIDGGWQVPNEPYTSAQGSEFMWWRARMLGGRTNHWGRYALRFSEHDFKGKSRDGLGADWPFEYKDIAPWYDKTEALVGVCGTNTGLDDMPPSPDGVLQPPPQPRVPELLVAAAAKKLGIPVVPMHRAVLTRPLDNRAACFYATPCGHGCSIGAAFQTTTSLLPMAKATGLLEVRTDAMVKSVTTDDKGQVTGVSYIDKKTGAEHSVTAKVVILAASACESARLLLNSKTDKYPQGLANSSGQVGKNLMDSTGANIGALVPALQGRPIYNEDGHTANHLFIPWWGHQAQAEKKLDFPRGYHFELGGRFGEPGANIDTSLQGYGKELKQQVKHKYGAYVSFALRGEMLPNPECYMDIDPEVKDKWGIPVARFHWKWSEHELKQIAHGLKTAKDILTLMGAEVGELPTPEQAILKGGQIIHEVGTTRMGASKTDSVTNQWGQSWDCPNLFVMDGGVFASNPHKNCTLTIMTLAMRNSSWLSTQLKQGAL
;
A
#
# COMPACT_ATOMS: atom_id res chain seq x y z
N MET A 1 24.57 -4.86 20.95
CA MET A 1 23.78 -5.87 20.22
C MET A 1 22.76 -6.39 21.21
N MET A 2 21.48 -6.08 21.04
CA MET A 2 20.43 -6.74 21.83
C MET A 2 20.33 -8.17 21.30
N THR A 3 20.62 -9.15 22.12
CA THR A 3 20.38 -10.56 21.82
C THR A 3 18.88 -10.74 21.58
N THR A 4 18.51 -11.15 20.39
CA THR A 4 17.13 -11.58 20.08
C THR A 4 16.80 -12.75 21.00
N ALA A 5 15.75 -12.62 21.83
CA ALA A 5 15.26 -13.72 22.64
C ALA A 5 14.84 -14.86 21.69
N GLN A 6 15.42 -16.05 21.89
CA GLN A 6 14.97 -17.25 21.19
C GLN A 6 13.68 -17.71 21.87
N ILE A 7 12.59 -17.80 21.08
CA ILE A 7 11.28 -18.23 21.58
C ILE A 7 11.07 -19.69 21.17
N ASP A 8 11.26 -20.61 22.10
CA ASP A 8 11.13 -22.05 21.82
C ASP A 8 9.71 -22.49 21.49
N MET A 9 8.70 -21.83 22.08
CA MET A 9 7.28 -22.06 21.76
C MET A 9 6.55 -20.70 21.72
N PRO A 10 6.35 -20.12 20.53
CA PRO A 10 5.56 -18.92 20.40
C PRO A 10 4.06 -19.20 20.64
N GLU A 11 3.41 -18.29 21.33
CA GLU A 11 1.93 -18.32 21.44
C GLU A 11 1.31 -17.93 20.11
N VAL A 12 1.88 -16.93 19.43
CA VAL A 12 1.43 -16.44 18.12
C VAL A 12 2.57 -16.46 17.12
N LEU A 13 2.31 -17.03 15.95
CA LEU A 13 3.18 -17.03 14.80
C LEU A 13 2.63 -16.04 13.76
N ILE A 14 3.46 -15.09 13.31
CA ILE A 14 3.12 -14.10 12.28
C ILE A 14 3.96 -14.37 11.03
N VAL A 15 3.32 -14.40 9.87
CA VAL A 15 3.97 -14.54 8.56
C VAL A 15 3.93 -13.21 7.84
N GLY A 16 5.10 -12.58 7.68
CA GLY A 16 5.28 -11.27 7.02
C GLY A 16 5.46 -10.12 8.02
N SER A 17 6.40 -9.22 7.73
CA SER A 17 6.81 -8.09 8.56
C SER A 17 6.33 -6.71 8.05
N GLY A 18 5.45 -6.71 7.05
CA GLY A 18 4.87 -5.50 6.46
C GLY A 18 3.95 -4.74 7.41
N ALA A 19 3.09 -3.89 6.86
CA ALA A 19 2.21 -3.00 7.62
C ALA A 19 1.32 -3.75 8.63
N GLY A 20 0.66 -4.83 8.21
CA GLY A 20 -0.22 -5.62 9.08
C GLY A 20 0.55 -6.45 10.10
N GLY A 21 1.55 -7.24 9.65
CA GLY A 21 2.29 -8.14 10.54
C GLY A 21 3.11 -7.43 11.61
N ALA A 22 3.75 -6.31 11.26
CA ALA A 22 4.48 -5.52 12.25
C ALA A 22 3.54 -4.84 13.25
N MET A 23 2.35 -4.40 12.82
CA MET A 23 1.35 -3.84 13.73
C MET A 23 0.79 -4.92 14.66
N ALA A 24 0.52 -6.12 14.14
CA ALA A 24 0.10 -7.25 14.96
C ALA A 24 1.18 -7.65 15.98
N ALA A 25 2.45 -7.72 15.56
CA ALA A 25 3.55 -7.99 16.48
C ALA A 25 3.69 -6.92 17.57
N TYR A 26 3.56 -5.64 17.20
CA TYR A 26 3.57 -4.53 18.16
C TYR A 26 2.45 -4.66 19.20
N GLU A 27 1.22 -4.83 18.75
CA GLU A 27 0.05 -4.87 19.65
C GLU A 27 0.10 -6.11 20.56
N LEU A 28 0.38 -7.31 20.02
CA LEU A 28 0.40 -8.54 20.77
C LEU A 28 1.53 -8.59 21.81
N THR A 29 2.75 -8.18 21.44
CA THR A 29 3.88 -8.20 22.40
C THR A 29 3.70 -7.21 23.53
N ARG A 30 3.13 -6.04 23.27
CA ARG A 30 2.76 -5.06 24.31
C ARG A 30 1.66 -5.57 25.25
N ASN A 31 0.83 -6.48 24.77
CA ASN A 31 -0.20 -7.16 25.56
C ASN A 31 0.29 -8.42 26.27
N GLY A 32 1.59 -8.76 26.20
CA GLY A 32 2.24 -9.82 26.95
C GLY A 32 2.36 -11.16 26.24
N HIS A 33 2.01 -11.24 24.95
CA HIS A 33 2.08 -12.49 24.16
C HIS A 33 3.45 -12.71 23.56
N LYS A 34 3.94 -13.96 23.58
CA LYS A 34 5.18 -14.37 22.90
C LYS A 34 4.91 -14.55 21.40
N VAL A 35 5.62 -13.79 20.58
CA VAL A 35 5.42 -13.73 19.13
C VAL A 35 6.68 -14.15 18.39
N LEU A 36 6.55 -15.08 17.45
CA LEU A 36 7.54 -15.34 16.41
C LEU A 36 7.05 -14.74 15.09
N LEU A 37 7.86 -13.91 14.46
CA LEU A 37 7.59 -13.33 13.15
C LEU A 37 8.57 -13.91 12.13
N LEU A 38 8.03 -14.54 11.07
CA LEU A 38 8.78 -15.04 9.92
C LEU A 38 8.68 -14.05 8.76
N GLU A 39 9.83 -13.68 8.19
CA GLU A 39 9.94 -12.79 7.03
C GLU A 39 10.70 -13.48 5.90
N ALA A 40 10.12 -13.53 4.72
CA ALA A 40 10.74 -14.13 3.55
C ALA A 40 11.96 -13.36 3.03
N GLY A 41 11.98 -12.04 3.25
CA GLY A 41 13.08 -11.17 2.90
C GLY A 41 14.24 -11.24 3.88
N ARG A 42 15.36 -10.65 3.47
CA ARG A 42 16.55 -10.51 4.32
C ARG A 42 16.34 -9.48 5.44
N ASP A 43 17.23 -9.48 6.39
CA ASP A 43 17.32 -8.38 7.36
C ASP A 43 17.66 -7.06 6.65
N TYR A 44 17.06 -5.97 7.12
CA TYR A 44 17.22 -4.64 6.56
C TYR A 44 17.24 -3.59 7.66
N ASP A 45 18.33 -2.83 7.72
CA ASP A 45 18.51 -1.72 8.66
C ASP A 45 18.52 -0.38 7.89
N PRO A 46 17.39 0.35 7.84
CA PRO A 46 17.31 1.61 7.09
C PRO A 46 18.26 2.68 7.61
N LYS A 47 18.74 2.60 8.85
CA LYS A 47 19.72 3.55 9.38
C LYS A 47 21.10 3.37 8.78
N LYS A 48 21.44 2.14 8.35
CA LYS A 48 22.75 1.81 7.79
C LYS A 48 22.74 1.71 6.27
N GLU A 49 21.65 1.19 5.70
CA GLU A 49 21.59 0.77 4.31
C GLU A 49 20.93 1.81 3.40
N THR A 50 20.08 2.69 3.95
CA THR A 50 19.38 3.69 3.15
C THR A 50 20.35 4.72 2.52
N PRO A 51 20.39 4.83 1.20
CA PRO A 51 21.26 5.79 0.52
C PRO A 51 20.65 7.20 0.45
N MET A 52 20.03 7.67 1.54
CA MET A 52 19.25 8.89 1.61
C MET A 52 20.00 10.14 1.14
N PHE A 53 21.30 10.18 1.38
CA PHE A 53 22.14 11.33 1.02
C PHE A 53 23.00 11.10 -0.24
N LYS A 54 22.80 9.97 -0.93
CA LYS A 54 23.46 9.71 -2.21
C LYS A 54 22.72 10.42 -3.33
N ARG A 55 23.45 11.00 -4.26
CA ARG A 55 22.88 11.67 -5.43
C ARG A 55 22.79 10.70 -6.59
N ASN A 56 21.74 10.81 -7.40
CA ASN A 56 21.62 10.00 -8.62
C ASN A 56 22.80 10.21 -9.57
N GLY A 57 23.34 11.43 -9.65
CA GLY A 57 24.51 11.72 -10.45
C GLY A 57 25.78 10.93 -10.07
N ASP A 58 25.87 10.45 -8.83
CA ASP A 58 27.00 9.65 -8.33
C ASP A 58 26.75 8.14 -8.49
N ALA A 59 25.56 7.75 -8.95
CA ALA A 59 25.18 6.37 -9.16
C ALA A 59 25.60 5.84 -10.53
N PRO A 60 25.81 4.53 -10.69
CA PRO A 60 25.89 3.91 -12.00
C PRO A 60 24.72 4.35 -12.89
N LEU A 61 25.00 4.58 -14.18
CA LEU A 61 24.01 5.07 -15.17
C LEU A 61 23.29 6.36 -14.72
N MET A 62 23.92 7.19 -13.91
CA MET A 62 23.32 8.42 -13.35
C MET A 62 22.01 8.18 -12.61
N GLY A 63 21.84 7.01 -11.98
CA GLY A 63 20.65 6.60 -11.27
C GLY A 63 19.47 6.16 -12.14
N ALA A 64 19.68 5.97 -13.43
CA ALA A 64 18.64 5.49 -14.33
C ALA A 64 18.14 4.10 -13.91
N ALA A 65 16.87 3.82 -14.18
CA ALA A 65 16.27 2.50 -14.00
C ALA A 65 16.95 1.46 -14.90
N THR A 66 17.03 0.25 -14.39
CA THR A 66 17.49 -0.94 -15.11
C THR A 66 16.46 -2.06 -14.94
N PRO A 67 16.50 -3.14 -15.72
CA PRO A 67 15.55 -4.25 -15.57
C PRO A 67 15.53 -4.90 -14.18
N ASP A 68 16.64 -4.81 -13.44
CA ASP A 68 16.80 -5.31 -12.06
C ASP A 68 16.56 -4.23 -11.00
N LYS A 69 16.39 -2.96 -11.39
CA LYS A 69 16.19 -1.80 -10.52
C LYS A 69 15.19 -0.81 -11.15
N ASP A 70 13.95 -1.18 -11.15
CA ASP A 70 12.85 -0.49 -11.85
C ASP A 70 12.69 1.01 -11.46
N PHE A 71 13.09 1.39 -10.25
CA PHE A 71 13.00 2.77 -9.74
C PHE A 71 14.36 3.49 -9.64
N GLY A 72 15.40 2.88 -10.15
CA GLY A 72 16.73 3.46 -10.14
C GLY A 72 17.67 2.88 -9.08
N PHE A 73 18.94 3.28 -9.16
CA PHE A 73 20.02 2.62 -8.43
C PHE A 73 19.97 2.83 -6.91
N TYR A 74 19.55 4.00 -6.48
CA TYR A 74 19.49 4.34 -5.06
C TYR A 74 18.08 4.27 -4.46
N ASP A 75 17.14 3.66 -5.15
CA ASP A 75 15.82 3.45 -4.60
C ASP A 75 15.86 2.46 -3.41
N ALA A 76 15.04 2.72 -2.39
CA ALA A 76 14.94 1.87 -1.20
C ALA A 76 14.24 0.53 -1.46
N THR A 77 13.89 0.22 -2.70
CA THR A 77 13.27 -1.05 -3.12
C THR A 77 14.30 -2.13 -3.42
N ILE A 78 15.50 -2.02 -2.89
CA ILE A 78 16.51 -3.07 -2.93
C ILE A 78 15.85 -4.39 -2.54
N ASP A 79 16.09 -5.46 -3.26
CA ASP A 79 15.49 -6.79 -3.02
C ASP A 79 13.96 -6.87 -3.28
N GLY A 80 13.45 -6.00 -4.13
CA GLY A 80 12.04 -5.98 -4.56
C GLY A 80 11.90 -5.53 -5.99
N GLY A 81 10.68 -5.49 -6.46
CA GLY A 81 10.34 -5.02 -7.80
C GLY A 81 9.17 -5.79 -8.40
N TRP A 82 8.87 -5.47 -9.66
CA TRP A 82 7.89 -6.20 -10.46
C TRP A 82 8.35 -7.64 -10.73
N GLN A 83 9.64 -7.84 -10.84
CA GLN A 83 10.26 -9.16 -11.01
C GLN A 83 11.23 -9.41 -9.85
N VAL A 84 10.99 -10.49 -9.10
CA VAL A 84 11.92 -10.97 -8.08
C VAL A 84 12.70 -12.15 -8.67
N PRO A 85 14.04 -12.11 -8.68
CA PRO A 85 14.84 -13.17 -9.31
C PRO A 85 14.48 -14.58 -8.81
N ASN A 86 14.13 -15.46 -9.76
CA ASN A 86 13.74 -16.85 -9.50
C ASN A 86 12.47 -17.05 -8.64
N GLU A 87 11.68 -16.01 -8.48
CA GLU A 87 10.35 -16.06 -7.87
C GLU A 87 9.31 -15.51 -8.88
N PRO A 88 9.02 -16.22 -9.98
CA PRO A 88 8.11 -15.76 -11.02
C PRO A 88 6.65 -15.73 -10.51
N TYR A 89 5.81 -15.11 -11.26
CA TYR A 89 4.36 -15.24 -11.25
C TYR A 89 3.87 -15.27 -12.69
N THR A 90 2.64 -15.67 -12.92
CA THR A 90 2.07 -15.75 -14.26
C THR A 90 0.78 -14.94 -14.36
N SER A 91 0.36 -14.65 -15.58
CA SER A 91 -0.94 -14.08 -15.89
C SER A 91 -1.66 -14.99 -16.89
N ALA A 92 -2.97 -15.12 -16.76
CA ALA A 92 -3.79 -15.84 -17.71
C ALA A 92 -3.76 -15.17 -19.09
N GLN A 93 -4.07 -15.90 -20.12
CA GLN A 93 -4.11 -15.37 -21.48
C GLN A 93 -5.08 -14.17 -21.57
N GLY A 94 -4.62 -13.06 -22.12
CA GLY A 94 -5.39 -11.81 -22.22
C GLY A 94 -5.49 -11.00 -20.93
N SER A 95 -4.86 -11.46 -19.86
CA SER A 95 -4.73 -10.71 -18.60
C SER A 95 -3.35 -10.08 -18.49
N GLU A 96 -3.30 -8.81 -18.10
CA GLU A 96 -2.05 -8.15 -17.75
C GLU A 96 -2.12 -7.69 -16.30
N PHE A 97 -1.24 -8.23 -15.45
CA PHE A 97 -1.14 -7.85 -14.05
C PHE A 97 0.33 -7.68 -13.66
N MET A 98 0.63 -6.60 -12.97
CA MET A 98 1.94 -6.30 -12.44
C MET A 98 1.94 -6.51 -10.94
N TRP A 99 2.85 -7.35 -10.44
CA TRP A 99 2.87 -7.66 -9.01
C TRP A 99 4.17 -7.21 -8.37
N TRP A 100 4.08 -6.12 -7.61
CA TRP A 100 5.20 -5.57 -6.86
C TRP A 100 5.43 -6.34 -5.55
N ARG A 101 6.64 -6.82 -5.34
CA ARG A 101 7.04 -7.52 -4.12
C ARG A 101 8.27 -6.89 -3.50
N ALA A 102 8.37 -6.91 -2.17
CA ALA A 102 9.57 -6.55 -1.43
C ALA A 102 10.03 -7.76 -0.62
N ARG A 103 11.31 -8.12 -0.74
CA ARG A 103 11.92 -9.27 -0.06
C ARG A 103 12.94 -8.79 0.96
N MET A 104 12.49 -7.92 1.88
CA MET A 104 13.28 -7.38 2.98
C MET A 104 12.42 -7.14 4.21
N LEU A 105 13.02 -7.16 5.39
CA LEU A 105 12.35 -6.87 6.65
C LEU A 105 11.63 -5.52 6.56
N GLY A 106 10.37 -5.48 7.00
CA GLY A 106 9.48 -4.32 6.86
C GLY A 106 8.71 -4.26 5.56
N GLY A 107 9.07 -5.09 4.58
CA GLY A 107 8.37 -5.18 3.30
C GLY A 107 8.18 -3.82 2.61
N ARG A 108 7.06 -3.64 1.94
CA ARG A 108 6.72 -2.40 1.21
C ARG A 108 6.64 -1.13 2.09
N THR A 109 6.61 -1.26 3.42
CA THR A 109 6.61 -0.07 4.30
C THR A 109 7.91 0.73 4.24
N ASN A 110 9.00 0.15 3.73
CA ASN A 110 10.26 0.85 3.58
C ASN A 110 10.23 1.90 2.46
N HIS A 111 9.36 1.72 1.43
CA HIS A 111 9.33 2.58 0.23
C HIS A 111 7.93 3.05 -0.20
N TRP A 112 6.87 2.75 0.54
CA TRP A 112 5.51 3.22 0.20
C TRP A 112 5.38 4.75 0.14
N GLY A 113 4.31 5.24 -0.50
CA GLY A 113 4.06 6.68 -0.66
C GLY A 113 3.75 7.44 0.64
N ARG A 114 3.54 6.79 1.77
CA ARG A 114 3.13 7.35 3.08
C ARG A 114 1.82 8.12 3.03
N TYR A 115 0.98 7.90 2.05
CA TYR A 115 -0.39 8.41 2.06
C TYR A 115 -1.20 7.69 3.14
N ALA A 116 -1.82 8.46 4.03
CA ALA A 116 -2.45 7.93 5.25
C ALA A 116 -3.88 8.49 5.39
N LEU A 117 -4.73 8.16 4.43
CA LEU A 117 -6.12 8.59 4.40
C LEU A 117 -7.01 7.59 5.14
N ARG A 118 -7.94 8.08 5.97
CA ARG A 118 -9.00 7.26 6.56
C ARG A 118 -10.04 6.90 5.50
N PHE A 119 -10.56 5.71 5.55
CA PHE A 119 -11.81 5.39 4.86
C PHE A 119 -12.96 6.11 5.56
N SER A 120 -13.96 6.53 4.78
CA SER A 120 -15.15 7.23 5.28
C SER A 120 -16.35 6.27 5.40
N GLU A 121 -17.45 6.75 5.97
CA GLU A 121 -18.69 5.96 6.03
C GLU A 121 -19.15 5.51 4.62
N HIS A 122 -18.92 6.34 3.60
CA HIS A 122 -19.20 6.01 2.22
C HIS A 122 -18.45 4.76 1.73
N ASP A 123 -17.24 4.55 2.23
CA ASP A 123 -16.37 3.44 1.82
C ASP A 123 -16.79 2.10 2.46
N PHE A 124 -17.37 2.15 3.68
CA PHE A 124 -17.78 0.94 4.40
C PHE A 124 -19.15 0.40 3.96
N LYS A 125 -20.03 1.24 3.47
CA LYS A 125 -21.43 0.92 3.11
C LYS A 125 -21.74 1.14 1.62
N GLY A 126 -20.77 0.83 0.79
CA GLY A 126 -20.88 1.03 -0.64
C GLY A 126 -22.02 0.24 -1.29
N LYS A 127 -22.13 -1.06 -0.99
CA LYS A 127 -23.21 -1.91 -1.53
C LYS A 127 -24.59 -1.46 -1.06
N SER A 128 -24.73 -1.11 0.21
CA SER A 128 -26.00 -0.59 0.75
C SER A 128 -26.41 0.72 0.08
N ARG A 129 -25.44 1.53 -0.37
CA ARG A 129 -25.69 2.82 -1.04
C ARG A 129 -26.09 2.69 -2.50
N ASP A 130 -25.39 1.84 -3.26
CA ASP A 130 -25.53 1.79 -4.74
C ASP A 130 -25.81 0.39 -5.31
N GLY A 131 -25.85 -0.64 -4.45
CA GLY A 131 -26.14 -2.01 -4.86
C GLY A 131 -24.94 -2.79 -5.37
N LEU A 132 -23.74 -2.18 -5.45
CA LEU A 132 -22.55 -2.76 -6.08
C LEU A 132 -21.50 -3.22 -5.05
N GLY A 133 -20.82 -4.31 -5.35
CA GLY A 133 -19.73 -4.84 -4.54
C GLY A 133 -20.19 -5.50 -3.24
N ALA A 134 -19.52 -5.19 -2.13
CA ALA A 134 -19.82 -5.73 -0.80
C ALA A 134 -19.72 -4.64 0.26
N ASP A 135 -20.54 -4.73 1.31
CA ASP A 135 -20.36 -3.93 2.50
C ASP A 135 -19.31 -4.57 3.41
N TRP A 136 -18.63 -3.73 4.18
CA TRP A 136 -17.84 -4.19 5.30
C TRP A 136 -18.77 -4.70 6.43
N PRO A 137 -18.36 -5.73 7.19
CA PRO A 137 -19.20 -6.31 8.26
C PRO A 137 -19.26 -5.44 9.54
N PHE A 138 -18.88 -4.17 9.45
CA PHE A 138 -18.94 -3.15 10.50
C PHE A 138 -19.07 -1.76 9.86
N GLU A 139 -19.28 -0.73 10.69
CA GLU A 139 -19.44 0.67 10.27
C GLU A 139 -18.19 1.51 10.61
N TYR A 140 -18.09 2.72 10.07
CA TYR A 140 -16.98 3.63 10.36
C TYR A 140 -16.81 3.88 11.86
N LYS A 141 -17.91 4.04 12.61
CA LYS A 141 -17.87 4.26 14.07
C LYS A 141 -17.14 3.15 14.84
N ASP A 142 -17.17 1.92 14.34
CA ASP A 142 -16.56 0.75 14.99
C ASP A 142 -15.03 0.73 14.82
N ILE A 143 -14.53 1.42 13.79
CA ILE A 143 -13.09 1.48 13.47
C ILE A 143 -12.48 2.86 13.76
N ALA A 144 -13.27 3.93 13.86
CA ALA A 144 -12.79 5.28 14.09
C ALA A 144 -11.83 5.41 15.31
N PRO A 145 -12.11 4.82 16.49
CA PRO A 145 -11.19 4.88 17.63
C PRO A 145 -9.84 4.20 17.37
N TRP A 146 -9.80 3.26 16.44
CA TRP A 146 -8.59 2.54 16.03
C TRP A 146 -7.78 3.36 15.02
N TYR A 147 -8.45 4.12 14.15
CA TYR A 147 -7.77 5.13 13.31
C TYR A 147 -7.07 6.17 14.18
N ASP A 148 -7.75 6.69 15.24
CA ASP A 148 -7.18 7.67 16.15
C ASP A 148 -5.87 7.16 16.77
N LYS A 149 -5.88 5.93 17.28
CA LYS A 149 -4.70 5.28 17.87
C LYS A 149 -3.60 5.03 16.84
N THR A 150 -3.98 4.59 15.64
CA THR A 150 -3.02 4.29 14.57
C THR A 150 -2.36 5.56 14.07
N GLU A 151 -3.11 6.62 13.80
CA GLU A 151 -2.57 7.90 13.36
C GLU A 151 -1.61 8.52 14.38
N ALA A 152 -1.99 8.48 15.68
CA ALA A 152 -1.13 8.96 16.75
C ALA A 152 0.18 8.17 16.84
N LEU A 153 0.12 6.82 16.74
CA LEU A 153 1.28 5.94 16.80
C LEU A 153 2.20 6.10 15.58
N VAL A 154 1.61 6.20 14.41
CA VAL A 154 2.33 6.35 13.13
C VAL A 154 2.94 7.76 13.04
N GLY A 155 2.27 8.77 13.59
CA GLY A 155 2.62 10.17 13.47
C GLY A 155 2.14 10.75 12.16
N VAL A 156 0.85 10.68 11.89
CA VAL A 156 0.25 11.24 10.67
C VAL A 156 0.20 12.75 10.76
N CYS A 157 0.68 13.45 9.73
CA CYS A 157 0.47 14.89 9.57
C CYS A 157 -0.69 15.17 8.60
N GLY A 158 -1.41 16.25 8.85
CA GLY A 158 -2.59 16.63 8.07
C GLY A 158 -3.45 17.63 8.80
N THR A 159 -4.67 17.86 8.32
CA THR A 159 -5.66 18.72 8.98
C THR A 159 -7.07 18.23 8.73
N ASN A 160 -7.97 18.48 9.69
CA ASN A 160 -9.40 18.27 9.48
C ASN A 160 -9.93 19.30 8.48
N THR A 161 -10.65 18.84 7.48
CA THR A 161 -11.10 19.65 6.35
C THR A 161 -12.60 19.95 6.38
N GLY A 162 -13.37 19.18 7.16
CA GLY A 162 -14.83 19.23 7.16
C GLY A 162 -15.51 18.65 5.92
N LEU A 163 -14.75 17.96 5.06
CA LEU A 163 -15.28 17.27 3.88
C LEU A 163 -15.81 15.87 4.26
N ASP A 164 -16.95 15.48 3.72
CA ASP A 164 -17.59 14.18 3.98
C ASP A 164 -16.68 12.99 3.62
N ASP A 165 -15.86 13.16 2.59
CA ASP A 165 -14.90 12.15 2.15
C ASP A 165 -13.68 12.00 3.07
N MET A 166 -13.48 12.94 3.99
CA MET A 166 -12.35 13.00 4.90
C MET A 166 -12.82 13.06 6.36
N PRO A 167 -13.09 11.91 6.98
CA PRO A 167 -13.51 11.87 8.38
C PRO A 167 -12.48 12.55 9.30
N PRO A 168 -12.93 13.31 10.30
CA PRO A 168 -12.03 14.05 11.18
C PRO A 168 -11.29 13.12 12.14
N SER A 169 -10.10 13.54 12.52
CA SER A 169 -9.34 13.01 13.64
C SER A 169 -9.57 13.86 14.87
N PRO A 170 -9.51 13.32 16.10
CA PRO A 170 -9.56 14.12 17.33
C PRO A 170 -8.45 15.17 17.39
N ASP A 171 -8.71 16.25 18.10
CA ASP A 171 -7.72 17.31 18.31
C ASP A 171 -6.41 16.76 18.91
N GLY A 172 -5.29 17.17 18.32
CA GLY A 172 -3.96 16.76 18.75
C GLY A 172 -3.47 15.40 18.21
N VAL A 173 -4.29 14.64 17.50
CA VAL A 173 -3.87 13.37 16.85
C VAL A 173 -3.02 13.64 15.61
N LEU A 174 -3.47 14.52 14.74
CA LEU A 174 -2.71 14.89 13.55
C LEU A 174 -1.59 15.89 13.89
N GLN A 175 -0.40 15.65 13.35
CA GLN A 175 0.66 16.66 13.34
C GLN A 175 0.35 17.74 12.29
N PRO A 176 0.87 18.97 12.43
CA PRO A 176 0.66 20.01 11.42
C PRO A 176 1.09 19.55 10.01
N PRO A 177 0.33 19.88 8.96
CA PRO A 177 0.74 19.54 7.60
C PRO A 177 1.95 20.39 7.17
N PRO A 178 2.75 19.92 6.20
CA PRO A 178 3.77 20.75 5.56
C PRO A 178 3.12 21.88 4.77
N GLN A 179 3.89 22.97 4.54
CA GLN A 179 3.42 24.08 3.73
C GLN A 179 3.19 23.65 2.28
N PRO A 180 2.13 24.15 1.61
CA PRO A 180 1.91 23.89 0.19
C PRO A 180 3.04 24.41 -0.68
N ARG A 181 3.30 23.73 -1.79
CA ARG A 181 4.24 24.17 -2.81
C ARG A 181 3.58 25.12 -3.81
N VAL A 182 4.38 25.94 -4.48
CA VAL A 182 3.86 26.89 -5.48
C VAL A 182 3.03 26.21 -6.58
N PRO A 183 3.46 25.09 -7.20
CA PRO A 183 2.62 24.38 -8.17
C PRO A 183 1.26 23.95 -7.60
N GLU A 184 1.21 23.47 -6.36
CA GLU A 184 -0.01 23.03 -5.68
C GLU A 184 -0.96 24.20 -5.39
N LEU A 185 -0.42 25.38 -5.04
CA LEU A 185 -1.21 26.61 -4.86
C LEU A 185 -1.84 27.08 -6.17
N LEU A 186 -1.14 26.94 -7.30
CA LEU A 186 -1.69 27.25 -8.63
C LEU A 186 -2.80 26.27 -9.00
N VAL A 187 -2.64 24.97 -8.72
CA VAL A 187 -3.70 23.98 -8.87
C VAL A 187 -4.90 24.34 -8.00
N ALA A 188 -4.70 24.69 -6.73
CA ALA A 188 -5.78 25.06 -5.82
C ALA A 188 -6.56 26.29 -6.32
N ALA A 189 -5.85 27.31 -6.84
CA ALA A 189 -6.47 28.49 -7.40
C ALA A 189 -7.30 28.19 -8.67
N ALA A 190 -6.83 27.28 -9.52
CA ALA A 190 -7.54 26.85 -10.71
C ALA A 190 -8.75 25.95 -10.37
N ALA A 191 -8.56 24.94 -9.53
CA ALA A 191 -9.59 24.00 -9.09
C ALA A 191 -10.77 24.70 -8.38
N LYS A 192 -10.47 25.74 -7.59
CA LYS A 192 -11.49 26.58 -6.92
C LYS A 192 -12.48 27.19 -7.91
N LYS A 193 -12.05 27.56 -9.13
CA LYS A 193 -12.94 28.10 -10.18
C LYS A 193 -13.94 27.07 -10.68
N LEU A 194 -13.65 25.78 -10.48
CA LEU A 194 -14.52 24.66 -10.83
C LEU A 194 -15.31 24.12 -9.62
N GLY A 195 -15.18 24.76 -8.44
CA GLY A 195 -15.81 24.28 -7.21
C GLY A 195 -15.16 23.01 -6.63
N ILE A 196 -13.92 22.68 -7.04
CA ILE A 196 -13.21 21.48 -6.62
C ILE A 196 -12.29 21.81 -5.43
N PRO A 197 -12.42 21.08 -4.30
CA PRO A 197 -11.58 21.31 -3.13
C PRO A 197 -10.15 20.80 -3.35
N VAL A 198 -9.17 21.56 -2.85
CA VAL A 198 -7.77 21.15 -2.77
C VAL A 198 -7.33 21.37 -1.33
N VAL A 199 -6.89 20.31 -0.67
CA VAL A 199 -6.68 20.30 0.78
C VAL A 199 -5.35 19.63 1.13
N PRO A 200 -4.80 19.85 2.35
CA PRO A 200 -3.62 19.15 2.82
C PRO A 200 -3.80 17.63 2.80
N MET A 201 -2.79 16.94 2.25
CA MET A 201 -2.75 15.49 2.22
C MET A 201 -2.36 14.93 3.60
N HIS A 202 -3.07 13.93 4.09
CA HIS A 202 -2.66 13.19 5.27
C HIS A 202 -1.49 12.26 4.95
N ARG A 203 -0.40 12.39 5.70
CA ARG A 203 0.84 11.68 5.43
C ARG A 203 1.44 11.08 6.70
N ALA A 204 1.91 9.84 6.58
CA ALA A 204 2.70 9.16 7.62
C ALA A 204 4.16 9.66 7.60
N VAL A 205 4.35 10.97 7.74
CA VAL A 205 5.65 11.66 7.78
C VAL A 205 5.63 12.68 8.89
N LEU A 206 6.59 12.59 9.80
CA LEU A 206 6.66 13.45 10.97
C LEU A 206 7.04 14.89 10.60
N THR A 207 6.23 15.84 10.99
CA THR A 207 6.54 17.28 10.96
C THR A 207 6.99 17.80 12.34
N ARG A 208 6.80 16.98 13.38
CA ARG A 208 7.36 17.16 14.73
C ARG A 208 7.96 15.84 15.20
N PRO A 209 8.99 15.86 16.06
CA PRO A 209 9.53 14.61 16.61
C PRO A 209 8.45 13.78 17.32
N LEU A 210 8.54 12.47 17.22
CA LEU A 210 7.66 11.51 17.90
C LEU A 210 8.49 10.32 18.38
N ASP A 211 8.48 10.04 19.68
CA ASP A 211 9.33 9.04 20.32
C ASP A 211 10.81 9.23 19.95
N ASN A 212 11.46 8.21 19.44
CA ASN A 212 12.86 8.24 19.00
C ASN A 212 13.02 8.57 17.49
N ARG A 213 11.98 9.08 16.83
CA ARG A 213 11.98 9.49 15.42
C ARG A 213 12.06 11.00 15.29
N ALA A 214 12.99 11.47 14.48
CA ALA A 214 13.14 12.90 14.20
C ALA A 214 12.05 13.42 13.27
N ALA A 215 11.77 14.71 13.32
CA ALA A 215 10.95 15.37 12.29
C ALA A 215 11.66 15.37 10.94
N CYS A 216 10.89 15.40 9.86
CA CYS A 216 11.40 15.57 8.51
C CYS A 216 12.09 16.94 8.39
N PHE A 217 13.29 16.95 7.85
CA PHE A 217 14.04 18.18 7.54
C PHE A 217 14.05 18.49 6.02
N TYR A 218 13.10 17.90 5.30
CA TYR A 218 12.82 18.17 3.90
C TYR A 218 13.98 17.86 2.94
N ALA A 219 14.65 16.72 3.17
CA ALA A 219 15.77 16.28 2.33
C ALA A 219 15.39 15.82 0.91
N THR A 220 14.10 15.74 0.61
CA THR A 220 13.51 15.46 -0.72
C THR A 220 13.64 14.01 -1.24
N PRO A 221 14.81 13.33 -1.34
CA PRO A 221 14.91 12.02 -2.00
C PRO A 221 14.35 10.88 -1.13
N CYS A 222 13.06 10.94 -0.76
CA CYS A 222 12.40 9.92 0.07
C CYS A 222 12.30 8.55 -0.62
N GLY A 223 12.42 8.49 -1.95
CA GLY A 223 12.53 7.23 -2.70
C GLY A 223 13.78 6.43 -2.33
N HIS A 224 14.84 7.12 -1.87
CA HIS A 224 16.06 6.49 -1.35
C HIS A 224 15.89 5.89 0.06
N GLY A 225 14.72 6.05 0.69
CA GLY A 225 14.41 5.64 2.06
C GLY A 225 14.61 6.77 3.08
N CYS A 226 14.36 6.46 4.37
CA CYS A 226 14.44 7.45 5.45
C CYS A 226 15.21 6.90 6.65
N SER A 227 16.50 7.22 6.75
CA SER A 227 17.37 6.76 7.84
C SER A 227 17.05 7.38 9.20
N ILE A 228 16.39 8.54 9.24
CA ILE A 228 15.99 9.24 10.49
C ILE A 228 14.62 8.81 11.01
N GLY A 229 13.88 7.98 10.25
CA GLY A 229 12.55 7.50 10.65
C GLY A 229 11.42 8.53 10.58
N ALA A 230 11.64 9.71 10.00
CA ALA A 230 10.59 10.72 9.82
C ALA A 230 9.47 10.19 8.92
N ALA A 231 9.80 9.58 7.79
CA ALA A 231 8.86 8.83 6.98
C ALA A 231 8.64 7.46 7.62
N PHE A 232 7.40 7.13 7.93
CA PHE A 232 7.05 5.90 8.64
C PHE A 232 7.50 4.65 7.88
N GLN A 233 8.16 3.77 8.62
CA GLN A 233 8.57 2.43 8.23
C GLN A 233 8.41 1.52 9.44
N THR A 234 7.97 0.29 9.27
CA THR A 234 7.84 -0.65 10.39
C THR A 234 9.18 -0.97 11.03
N THR A 235 10.27 -0.93 10.26
CA THR A 235 11.65 -1.16 10.70
C THR A 235 12.23 -0.05 11.58
N THR A 236 11.71 1.18 11.50
CA THR A 236 12.15 2.31 12.35
C THR A 236 11.19 2.63 13.49
N SER A 237 10.03 1.95 13.56
CA SER A 237 8.95 2.22 14.52
C SER A 237 8.45 0.95 15.21
N LEU A 238 7.49 0.24 14.63
CA LEU A 238 6.75 -0.85 15.26
C LEU A 238 7.64 -2.04 15.67
N LEU A 239 8.53 -2.50 14.77
CA LEU A 239 9.40 -3.64 15.06
C LEU A 239 10.41 -3.34 16.18
N PRO A 240 11.10 -2.18 16.24
CA PRO A 240 11.90 -1.83 17.40
C PRO A 240 11.11 -1.77 18.71
N MET A 241 9.89 -1.19 18.70
CA MET A 241 9.04 -1.13 19.88
C MET A 241 8.59 -2.51 20.35
N ALA A 242 8.23 -3.41 19.42
CA ALA A 242 7.87 -4.79 19.73
C ALA A 242 9.08 -5.59 20.26
N LYS A 243 10.27 -5.45 19.66
CA LYS A 243 11.51 -6.08 20.14
C LYS A 243 11.89 -5.62 21.55
N ALA A 244 11.64 -4.37 21.89
CA ALA A 244 11.94 -3.80 23.20
C ALA A 244 11.14 -4.45 24.35
N THR A 245 10.03 -5.14 24.07
CA THR A 245 9.26 -5.91 25.07
C THR A 245 9.97 -7.20 25.51
N GLY A 246 10.95 -7.70 24.74
CA GLY A 246 11.57 -9.01 24.95
C GLY A 246 10.70 -10.20 24.52
N LEU A 247 9.52 -9.96 23.94
CA LEU A 247 8.54 -10.98 23.57
C LEU A 247 8.44 -11.22 22.05
N LEU A 248 9.26 -10.52 21.23
CA LEU A 248 9.32 -10.71 19.78
C LEU A 248 10.62 -11.35 19.35
N GLU A 249 10.52 -12.51 18.70
CA GLU A 249 11.58 -13.07 17.85
C GLU A 249 11.25 -12.78 16.38
N VAL A 250 12.23 -12.37 15.59
CA VAL A 250 12.12 -12.19 14.14
C VAL A 250 13.12 -13.10 13.44
N ARG A 251 12.63 -13.94 12.52
CA ARG A 251 13.46 -14.75 11.62
C ARG A 251 13.28 -14.24 10.20
N THR A 252 14.33 -13.70 9.65
CA THR A 252 14.42 -13.28 8.24
C THR A 252 14.92 -14.43 7.37
N ASP A 253 14.85 -14.29 6.06
CA ASP A 253 15.18 -15.33 5.09
C ASP A 253 14.36 -16.63 5.28
N ALA A 254 13.18 -16.52 5.88
CA ALA A 254 12.27 -17.61 6.20
C ALA A 254 11.06 -17.61 5.23
N MET A 255 11.18 -18.33 4.12
CA MET A 255 10.14 -18.44 3.10
C MET A 255 9.09 -19.46 3.55
N VAL A 256 7.95 -18.98 4.03
CA VAL A 256 6.85 -19.87 4.42
C VAL A 256 6.25 -20.54 3.18
N LYS A 257 6.16 -21.86 3.22
CA LYS A 257 5.72 -22.73 2.13
C LYS A 257 4.24 -23.09 2.26
N SER A 258 3.81 -23.41 3.48
CA SER A 258 2.44 -23.82 3.78
C SER A 258 2.09 -23.63 5.26
N VAL A 259 0.81 -23.50 5.53
CA VAL A 259 0.22 -23.60 6.87
C VAL A 259 -0.05 -25.07 7.16
N THR A 260 0.34 -25.55 8.34
CA THR A 260 0.19 -26.95 8.76
C THR A 260 -1.06 -27.11 9.62
N THR A 261 -1.68 -28.29 9.52
CA THR A 261 -2.87 -28.65 10.31
C THR A 261 -2.72 -30.03 10.93
N ASP A 262 -3.47 -30.30 12.00
CA ASP A 262 -3.66 -31.63 12.53
C ASP A 262 -4.71 -32.44 11.71
N ASP A 263 -4.94 -33.69 12.09
CA ASP A 263 -5.92 -34.56 11.45
C ASP A 263 -7.37 -34.06 11.57
N LYS A 264 -7.64 -33.17 12.54
CA LYS A 264 -8.94 -32.50 12.72
C LYS A 264 -9.04 -31.23 11.87
N GLY A 265 -7.96 -30.84 11.18
CA GLY A 265 -7.86 -29.65 10.35
C GLY A 265 -7.72 -28.36 11.16
N GLN A 266 -7.32 -28.44 12.43
CA GLN A 266 -6.91 -27.26 13.21
C GLN A 266 -5.50 -26.86 12.80
N VAL A 267 -5.27 -25.57 12.68
CA VAL A 267 -3.94 -25.05 12.36
C VAL A 267 -2.98 -25.32 13.52
N THR A 268 -1.83 -25.88 13.20
CA THR A 268 -0.77 -26.21 14.18
C THR A 268 0.45 -25.32 14.06
N GLY A 269 0.67 -24.67 12.89
CA GLY A 269 1.84 -23.86 12.62
C GLY A 269 2.07 -23.65 11.13
N VAL A 270 3.33 -23.57 10.74
CA VAL A 270 3.76 -23.44 9.34
C VAL A 270 5.01 -24.27 9.04
N SER A 271 5.15 -24.64 7.75
CA SER A 271 6.42 -25.10 7.17
C SER A 271 7.07 -23.94 6.41
N TYR A 272 8.38 -23.76 6.56
CA TYR A 272 9.14 -22.71 5.86
C TYR A 272 10.51 -23.23 5.40
N ILE A 273 11.06 -22.57 4.40
CA ILE A 273 12.39 -22.83 3.87
C ILE A 273 13.33 -21.73 4.37
N ASP A 274 14.42 -22.10 5.01
CA ASP A 274 15.54 -21.19 5.27
C ASP A 274 16.23 -20.91 3.93
N LYS A 275 16.15 -19.66 3.46
CA LYS A 275 16.66 -19.27 2.15
C LYS A 275 18.19 -19.32 2.04
N LYS A 276 18.89 -19.31 3.17
CA LYS A 276 20.37 -19.37 3.21
C LYS A 276 20.88 -20.80 3.06
N THR A 277 20.20 -21.75 3.69
CA THR A 277 20.62 -23.16 3.71
C THR A 277 19.84 -24.04 2.74
N GLY A 278 18.63 -23.61 2.31
CA GLY A 278 17.69 -24.43 1.55
C GLY A 278 16.97 -25.48 2.39
N ALA A 279 17.21 -25.53 3.70
CA ALA A 279 16.59 -26.51 4.59
C ALA A 279 15.13 -26.15 4.88
N GLU A 280 14.27 -27.17 4.91
CA GLU A 280 12.88 -27.04 5.32
C GLU A 280 12.76 -27.23 6.84
N HIS A 281 11.99 -26.35 7.47
CA HIS A 281 11.72 -26.33 8.90
C HIS A 281 10.23 -26.23 9.16
N SER A 282 9.80 -26.68 10.33
CA SER A 282 8.44 -26.49 10.84
C SER A 282 8.45 -25.75 12.17
N VAL A 283 7.45 -24.90 12.37
CA VAL A 283 7.23 -24.19 13.64
C VAL A 283 5.77 -24.32 14.01
N THR A 284 5.53 -24.65 15.28
CA THR A 284 4.19 -24.75 15.86
C THR A 284 3.84 -23.52 16.70
N ALA A 285 2.57 -23.15 16.73
CA ALA A 285 2.04 -22.07 17.56
C ALA A 285 0.55 -22.30 17.84
N LYS A 286 0.01 -21.68 18.89
CA LYS A 286 -1.43 -21.75 19.16
C LYS A 286 -2.25 -21.03 18.10
N VAL A 287 -1.74 -19.90 17.64
CA VAL A 287 -2.40 -19.04 16.63
C VAL A 287 -1.41 -18.71 15.52
N VAL A 288 -1.90 -18.74 14.28
CA VAL A 288 -1.16 -18.30 13.09
C VAL A 288 -1.83 -17.08 12.47
N ILE A 289 -1.03 -16.04 12.21
CA ILE A 289 -1.46 -14.81 11.51
C ILE A 289 -0.74 -14.73 10.18
N LEU A 290 -1.49 -14.71 9.08
CA LEU A 290 -0.98 -14.40 7.74
C LEU A 290 -1.04 -12.89 7.51
N ALA A 291 0.11 -12.29 7.22
CA ALA A 291 0.27 -10.88 6.91
C ALA A 291 1.33 -10.71 5.79
N ALA A 292 1.37 -11.68 4.88
CA ALA A 292 2.37 -11.78 3.83
C ALA A 292 2.07 -10.89 2.60
N SER A 293 1.06 -10.11 2.61
CA SER A 293 0.36 -9.32 1.60
C SER A 293 -0.85 -10.06 0.99
N ALA A 294 -1.78 -9.31 0.41
CA ALA A 294 -3.02 -9.88 -0.12
C ALA A 294 -2.77 -11.11 -1.01
N CYS A 295 -1.90 -10.99 -2.00
CA CYS A 295 -1.64 -12.07 -2.96
C CYS A 295 -0.83 -13.23 -2.34
N GLU A 296 0.19 -12.94 -1.52
CA GLU A 296 0.98 -14.03 -0.91
C GLU A 296 0.21 -14.79 0.16
N SER A 297 -0.61 -14.13 0.99
CA SER A 297 -1.46 -14.82 1.96
C SER A 297 -2.47 -15.75 1.28
N ALA A 298 -3.08 -15.31 0.17
CA ALA A 298 -3.95 -16.17 -0.63
C ALA A 298 -3.18 -17.32 -1.28
N ARG A 299 -1.97 -17.07 -1.82
CA ARG A 299 -1.09 -18.10 -2.37
C ARG A 299 -0.74 -19.16 -1.34
N LEU A 300 -0.41 -18.76 -0.11
CA LEU A 300 -0.14 -19.68 1.00
C LEU A 300 -1.34 -20.56 1.32
N LEU A 301 -2.53 -19.98 1.43
CA LEU A 301 -3.76 -20.73 1.71
C LEU A 301 -4.08 -21.71 0.60
N LEU A 302 -4.00 -21.30 -0.66
CA LEU A 302 -4.27 -22.16 -1.82
C LEU A 302 -3.25 -23.31 -1.98
N ASN A 303 -1.99 -23.10 -1.54
CA ASN A 303 -0.97 -24.14 -1.51
C ASN A 303 -1.02 -25.04 -0.26
N SER A 304 -1.74 -24.64 0.79
CA SER A 304 -1.90 -25.43 2.03
C SER A 304 -3.04 -26.43 1.88
N LYS A 305 -2.83 -27.41 0.98
CA LYS A 305 -3.82 -28.48 0.69
C LYS A 305 -3.65 -29.65 1.62
N THR A 306 -4.76 -30.22 2.07
CA THR A 306 -4.84 -31.45 2.84
C THR A 306 -6.04 -32.25 2.37
N ASP A 307 -6.20 -33.49 2.86
CA ASP A 307 -7.40 -34.29 2.54
C ASP A 307 -8.70 -33.59 2.98
N LYS A 308 -8.66 -32.86 4.08
CA LYS A 308 -9.80 -32.06 4.56
C LYS A 308 -10.00 -30.77 3.75
N TYR A 309 -8.93 -30.18 3.23
CA TYR A 309 -8.94 -28.93 2.47
C TYR A 309 -8.32 -29.12 1.09
N PRO A 310 -8.92 -29.90 0.19
CA PRO A 310 -8.33 -30.27 -1.10
C PRO A 310 -8.18 -29.09 -2.06
N GLN A 311 -8.95 -28.00 -1.86
CA GLN A 311 -8.89 -26.78 -2.65
C GLN A 311 -8.11 -25.64 -1.96
N GLY A 312 -7.35 -25.96 -0.91
CA GLY A 312 -6.61 -25.00 -0.09
C GLY A 312 -7.28 -24.71 1.25
N LEU A 313 -6.48 -24.35 2.23
CA LEU A 313 -6.92 -24.04 3.59
C LEU A 313 -7.80 -22.78 3.61
N ALA A 314 -8.76 -22.73 4.53
CA ALA A 314 -9.72 -21.64 4.70
C ALA A 314 -10.57 -21.31 3.45
N ASN A 315 -10.74 -22.26 2.54
CA ASN A 315 -11.38 -22.05 1.24
C ASN A 315 -12.71 -22.83 1.05
N SER A 316 -13.43 -23.12 2.14
CA SER A 316 -14.75 -23.78 2.04
C SER A 316 -15.79 -22.95 1.28
N SER A 317 -15.64 -21.63 1.30
CA SER A 317 -16.47 -20.70 0.53
C SER A 317 -16.08 -20.59 -0.95
N GLY A 318 -14.89 -21.08 -1.35
CA GLY A 318 -14.32 -20.86 -2.68
C GLY A 318 -13.88 -19.42 -2.93
N GLN A 319 -13.73 -18.61 -1.87
CA GLN A 319 -13.44 -17.17 -1.99
C GLN A 319 -11.94 -16.82 -1.86
N VAL A 320 -11.07 -17.75 -1.47
CA VAL A 320 -9.63 -17.49 -1.42
C VAL A 320 -9.10 -17.23 -2.82
N GLY A 321 -8.40 -16.11 -2.99
CA GLY A 321 -7.91 -15.61 -4.27
C GLY A 321 -8.92 -14.83 -5.10
N LYS A 322 -10.21 -14.86 -4.76
CA LYS A 322 -11.27 -14.11 -5.43
C LYS A 322 -11.32 -12.65 -4.96
N ASN A 323 -12.08 -11.83 -5.68
CA ASN A 323 -12.26 -10.40 -5.37
C ASN A 323 -10.92 -9.63 -5.30
N LEU A 324 -9.93 -10.01 -6.09
CA LEU A 324 -8.69 -9.24 -6.21
C LEU A 324 -9.01 -7.86 -6.77
N MET A 325 -8.61 -6.83 -6.04
CA MET A 325 -8.75 -5.43 -6.44
C MET A 325 -7.41 -4.73 -6.37
N ASP A 326 -7.24 -3.73 -7.23
CA ASP A 326 -6.22 -2.68 -7.15
C ASP A 326 -6.95 -1.33 -7.28
N SER A 327 -6.29 -0.21 -7.08
CA SER A 327 -6.89 1.09 -7.44
C SER A 327 -6.81 1.32 -8.94
N THR A 328 -7.81 1.98 -9.52
CA THR A 328 -7.65 2.52 -10.88
C THR A 328 -6.58 3.59 -10.88
N GLY A 329 -5.88 3.75 -11.99
CA GLY A 329 -4.85 4.77 -12.11
C GLY A 329 -4.74 5.33 -13.50
N ALA A 330 -4.49 6.64 -13.58
CA ALA A 330 -4.07 7.33 -14.80
C ALA A 330 -3.22 8.53 -14.44
N ASN A 331 -2.36 8.97 -15.35
CA ASN A 331 -1.53 10.13 -15.16
C ASN A 331 -1.75 11.12 -16.32
N ILE A 332 -1.83 12.39 -15.99
CA ILE A 332 -1.89 13.49 -16.96
C ILE A 332 -1.11 14.67 -16.41
N GLY A 333 -0.44 15.41 -17.27
CA GLY A 333 0.28 16.62 -16.86
C GLY A 333 0.66 17.48 -18.05
N ALA A 334 1.04 18.70 -17.76
CA ALA A 334 1.49 19.67 -18.76
C ALA A 334 2.49 20.67 -18.20
N LEU A 335 3.17 21.37 -19.08
CA LEU A 335 4.01 22.51 -18.73
C LEU A 335 3.11 23.73 -18.43
N VAL A 336 3.29 24.32 -17.26
CA VAL A 336 2.52 25.50 -16.82
C VAL A 336 3.36 26.75 -17.07
N PRO A 337 2.92 27.67 -17.96
CA PRO A 337 3.69 28.84 -18.36
C PRO A 337 4.15 29.72 -17.19
N ALA A 338 3.33 29.89 -16.16
CA ALA A 338 3.66 30.68 -14.97
C ALA A 338 4.84 30.14 -14.16
N LEU A 339 5.21 28.86 -14.34
CA LEU A 339 6.33 28.22 -13.68
C LEU A 339 7.60 28.17 -14.54
N GLN A 340 7.52 28.46 -15.83
CA GLN A 340 8.66 28.42 -16.74
C GLN A 340 9.67 29.52 -16.44
N GLY A 341 10.96 29.20 -16.58
CA GLY A 341 12.05 30.16 -16.40
C GLY A 341 12.24 30.66 -14.96
N ARG A 342 11.57 30.08 -13.99
CA ARG A 342 11.73 30.46 -12.58
C ARG A 342 13.08 30.00 -12.04
N PRO A 343 13.68 30.75 -11.10
CA PRO A 343 14.88 30.31 -10.40
C PRO A 343 14.63 28.97 -9.72
N ILE A 344 15.62 28.08 -9.77
CA ILE A 344 15.61 26.85 -9.00
C ILE A 344 15.71 27.21 -7.53
N TYR A 345 14.80 26.70 -6.72
CA TYR A 345 14.82 26.83 -5.27
C TYR A 345 14.89 25.44 -4.62
N ASN A 346 15.36 25.38 -3.39
CA ASN A 346 15.31 24.14 -2.63
C ASN A 346 13.84 23.76 -2.43
N GLU A 347 13.55 22.48 -2.67
CA GLU A 347 12.19 21.99 -2.53
C GLU A 347 11.92 21.57 -1.10
N ASP A 348 11.07 22.34 -0.43
CA ASP A 348 10.64 22.02 0.92
C ASP A 348 9.65 20.86 0.90
N GLY A 349 10.05 19.73 1.46
CA GLY A 349 9.15 18.65 1.73
C GLY A 349 9.63 17.27 1.29
N HIS A 350 8.81 16.32 1.61
CA HIS A 350 9.00 14.93 1.25
C HIS A 350 8.49 14.67 -0.18
N THR A 351 8.85 13.56 -0.72
CA THR A 351 8.75 13.19 -2.13
C THR A 351 7.38 13.37 -2.75
N ALA A 352 6.30 13.19 -2.05
CA ALA A 352 4.97 13.31 -2.62
C ALA A 352 4.38 14.71 -2.42
N ASN A 353 3.18 14.92 -2.91
CA ASN A 353 2.44 16.16 -2.78
C ASN A 353 2.12 16.50 -1.31
N HIS A 354 1.99 17.81 -1.02
CA HIS A 354 1.51 18.34 0.25
C HIS A 354 0.00 18.64 0.21
N LEU A 355 -0.51 18.99 -0.98
CA LEU A 355 -1.94 19.10 -1.25
C LEU A 355 -2.40 17.99 -2.19
N PHE A 356 -3.69 17.67 -2.12
CA PHE A 356 -4.35 16.74 -3.04
C PHE A 356 -5.80 17.17 -3.27
N ILE A 357 -6.45 16.54 -4.23
CA ILE A 357 -7.87 16.72 -4.51
C ILE A 357 -8.60 15.47 -4.02
N PRO A 358 -9.33 15.50 -2.88
CA PRO A 358 -10.18 14.39 -2.45
C PRO A 358 -11.39 14.25 -3.37
N TRP A 359 -12.15 13.16 -3.24
CA TRP A 359 -13.39 13.03 -3.99
C TRP A 359 -14.43 14.07 -3.54
N TRP A 360 -15.02 14.77 -4.51
CA TRP A 360 -16.01 15.84 -4.28
C TRP A 360 -17.36 15.52 -4.93
N GLY A 361 -17.46 14.40 -5.64
CA GLY A 361 -18.60 14.10 -6.51
C GLY A 361 -19.76 13.34 -5.85
N HIS A 362 -19.76 13.11 -4.54
CA HIS A 362 -20.81 12.35 -3.84
C HIS A 362 -22.22 12.86 -4.11
N GLN A 363 -22.42 14.19 -4.05
CA GLN A 363 -23.72 14.80 -4.33
C GLN A 363 -24.13 14.59 -5.80
N ALA A 364 -23.20 14.80 -6.74
CA ALA A 364 -23.48 14.62 -8.17
C ALA A 364 -23.82 13.15 -8.50
N GLN A 365 -23.22 12.19 -7.82
CA GLN A 365 -23.58 10.77 -7.93
C GLN A 365 -24.98 10.50 -7.36
N ALA A 366 -25.29 11.02 -6.19
CA ALA A 366 -26.63 10.88 -5.58
C ALA A 366 -27.73 11.47 -6.49
N GLU A 367 -27.43 12.56 -7.17
CA GLU A 367 -28.31 13.22 -8.15
C GLU A 367 -28.27 12.57 -9.54
N LYS A 368 -27.52 11.46 -9.73
CA LYS A 368 -27.34 10.76 -11.02
C LYS A 368 -26.80 11.64 -12.15
N LYS A 369 -26.00 12.64 -11.81
CA LYS A 369 -25.30 13.51 -12.78
C LYS A 369 -23.99 12.91 -13.29
N LEU A 370 -23.49 11.87 -12.62
CA LEU A 370 -22.33 11.08 -13.04
C LEU A 370 -22.80 9.67 -13.43
N ASP A 371 -22.21 9.13 -14.48
CA ASP A 371 -22.57 7.83 -15.07
C ASP A 371 -21.68 6.68 -14.59
N PHE A 372 -20.90 6.91 -13.53
CA PHE A 372 -20.09 5.90 -12.85
C PHE A 372 -20.30 5.96 -11.33
N PRO A 373 -20.25 4.83 -10.63
CA PRO A 373 -20.26 4.77 -9.18
C PRO A 373 -18.86 5.04 -8.63
N ARG A 374 -18.78 5.33 -7.34
CA ARG A 374 -17.54 5.44 -6.58
C ARG A 374 -16.64 6.59 -7.02
N GLY A 375 -15.68 6.90 -6.21
CA GLY A 375 -14.86 8.09 -6.37
C GLY A 375 -13.43 7.82 -6.80
N TYR A 376 -12.70 8.91 -6.95
CA TYR A 376 -11.25 8.93 -7.13
C TYR A 376 -10.68 10.19 -6.46
N HIS A 377 -9.39 10.20 -6.22
CA HIS A 377 -8.67 11.40 -5.82
C HIS A 377 -7.53 11.69 -6.79
N PHE A 378 -6.98 12.90 -6.72
CA PHE A 378 -5.74 13.23 -7.42
C PHE A 378 -4.61 13.48 -6.45
N GLU A 379 -3.53 12.75 -6.63
CA GLU A 379 -2.24 13.06 -6.08
C GLU A 379 -1.55 14.06 -7.02
N LEU A 380 -1.13 15.21 -6.49
CA LEU A 380 -0.55 16.29 -7.29
C LEU A 380 0.96 16.09 -7.45
N GLY A 381 1.45 16.21 -8.68
CA GLY A 381 2.87 16.31 -9.01
C GLY A 381 3.20 17.72 -9.48
N GLY A 382 4.46 18.09 -9.39
CA GLY A 382 4.94 19.40 -9.84
C GLY A 382 5.93 19.96 -8.84
N ARG A 383 7.22 19.80 -9.15
CA ARG A 383 8.30 20.17 -8.26
C ARG A 383 9.63 20.16 -9.01
N PHE A 384 10.63 20.79 -8.40
CA PHE A 384 12.00 20.54 -8.76
C PHE A 384 12.41 19.18 -8.17
N GLY A 385 12.63 18.20 -9.02
CA GLY A 385 13.26 16.95 -8.62
C GLY A 385 14.77 17.02 -8.78
N GLU A 386 15.50 16.03 -8.27
CA GLU A 386 16.90 15.88 -8.63
C GLU A 386 17.00 15.69 -10.15
N PRO A 387 17.86 16.47 -10.85
CA PRO A 387 18.06 16.28 -12.28
C PRO A 387 18.56 14.85 -12.54
N GLY A 388 17.73 14.04 -13.18
CA GLY A 388 18.04 12.65 -13.52
C GLY A 388 18.39 12.48 -14.98
N ALA A 389 18.61 11.22 -15.37
CA ALA A 389 18.85 10.83 -16.76
C ALA A 389 17.60 10.99 -17.65
N ASN A 390 16.43 11.16 -17.06
CA ASN A 390 15.18 11.36 -17.78
C ASN A 390 15.07 12.81 -18.26
N ILE A 391 15.81 13.13 -19.29
CA ILE A 391 15.61 14.35 -20.05
C ILE A 391 14.29 14.17 -20.80
N ASP A 392 13.40 15.16 -20.68
CA ASP A 392 12.17 15.22 -21.46
C ASP A 392 12.48 15.00 -22.96
N THR A 393 11.99 13.92 -23.53
CA THR A 393 12.23 13.57 -24.94
C THR A 393 11.62 14.58 -25.91
N SER A 394 10.76 15.50 -25.42
CA SER A 394 10.24 16.61 -26.21
C SER A 394 11.25 17.75 -26.41
N LEU A 395 12.38 17.73 -25.67
CA LEU A 395 13.45 18.71 -25.84
C LEU A 395 14.22 18.43 -27.12
N GLN A 396 14.45 19.48 -27.89
CA GLN A 396 15.15 19.39 -29.18
C GLN A 396 16.47 20.17 -29.15
N GLY A 397 17.36 19.86 -30.09
CA GLY A 397 18.64 20.52 -30.21
C GLY A 397 19.75 19.91 -29.35
N TYR A 398 20.86 20.61 -29.23
CA TYR A 398 22.02 20.16 -28.48
C TYR A 398 22.82 21.35 -27.90
N GLY A 399 23.79 21.05 -27.05
CA GLY A 399 24.72 22.05 -26.53
C GLY A 399 24.03 23.14 -25.71
N LYS A 400 24.30 24.41 -26.05
CA LYS A 400 23.80 25.59 -25.30
C LYS A 400 22.29 25.71 -25.37
N GLU A 401 21.71 25.46 -26.54
CA GLU A 401 20.27 25.56 -26.77
C GLU A 401 19.49 24.54 -25.93
N LEU A 402 19.89 23.28 -25.96
CA LEU A 402 19.29 22.22 -25.12
C LEU A 402 19.37 22.58 -23.63
N LYS A 403 20.54 23.06 -23.16
CA LYS A 403 20.70 23.48 -21.76
C LYS A 403 19.78 24.63 -21.38
N GLN A 404 19.55 25.58 -22.29
CA GLN A 404 18.59 26.68 -22.05
C GLN A 404 17.15 26.17 -21.98
N GLN A 405 16.74 25.26 -22.86
CA GLN A 405 15.41 24.64 -22.81
C GLN A 405 15.19 23.86 -21.52
N VAL A 406 16.15 23.02 -21.12
CA VAL A 406 16.11 22.30 -19.84
C VAL A 406 15.91 23.27 -18.68
N LYS A 407 16.74 24.31 -18.60
CA LYS A 407 16.66 25.31 -17.53
C LYS A 407 15.33 26.07 -17.52
N HIS A 408 14.77 26.37 -18.69
CA HIS A 408 13.51 27.09 -18.83
C HIS A 408 12.30 26.26 -18.41
N LYS A 409 12.29 24.97 -18.77
CA LYS A 409 11.20 24.04 -18.47
C LYS A 409 11.31 23.34 -17.11
N TYR A 410 12.48 23.36 -16.50
CA TYR A 410 12.74 22.65 -15.25
C TYR A 410 11.84 23.15 -14.12
N GLY A 411 11.13 22.23 -13.45
CA GLY A 411 10.18 22.53 -12.39
C GLY A 411 8.83 23.09 -12.85
N ALA A 412 8.62 23.26 -14.16
CA ALA A 412 7.38 23.83 -14.72
C ALA A 412 6.31 22.77 -15.04
N TYR A 413 6.63 21.48 -15.00
CA TYR A 413 5.68 20.41 -15.27
C TYR A 413 4.82 20.14 -14.05
N VAL A 414 3.50 20.20 -14.23
CA VAL A 414 2.50 19.87 -13.21
C VAL A 414 1.73 18.66 -13.67
N SER A 415 1.54 17.68 -12.78
CA SER A 415 0.85 16.44 -13.10
C SER A 415 -0.19 16.07 -12.05
N PHE A 416 -1.14 15.27 -12.50
CA PHE A 416 -2.21 14.66 -11.71
C PHE A 416 -2.09 13.15 -11.84
N ALA A 417 -1.93 12.47 -10.72
CA ALA A 417 -2.00 11.02 -10.65
C ALA A 417 -3.36 10.64 -10.04
N LEU A 418 -4.25 10.13 -10.87
CA LEU A 418 -5.56 9.64 -10.46
C LEU A 418 -5.41 8.33 -9.72
N ARG A 419 -6.14 8.19 -8.60
CA ARG A 419 -6.31 6.97 -7.84
C ARG A 419 -7.79 6.77 -7.58
N GLY A 420 -8.37 5.76 -8.19
CA GLY A 420 -9.81 5.53 -8.12
C GLY A 420 -10.20 4.22 -7.44
N GLU A 421 -11.41 4.18 -6.94
CA GLU A 421 -12.00 2.97 -6.38
C GLU A 421 -12.29 1.95 -7.47
N MET A 422 -11.87 0.70 -7.24
CA MET A 422 -12.23 -0.43 -8.06
C MET A 422 -13.37 -1.20 -7.41
N LEU A 423 -14.38 -1.57 -8.20
CA LEU A 423 -15.43 -2.49 -7.76
C LEU A 423 -14.93 -3.95 -7.81
N PRO A 424 -15.33 -4.79 -6.84
CA PRO A 424 -15.08 -6.23 -6.94
C PRO A 424 -15.64 -6.79 -8.25
N ASN A 425 -14.78 -7.45 -9.01
CA ASN A 425 -15.09 -8.00 -10.33
C ASN A 425 -14.79 -9.51 -10.33
N PRO A 426 -15.75 -10.38 -10.70
CA PRO A 426 -15.52 -11.83 -10.74
C PRO A 426 -14.45 -12.26 -11.76
N GLU A 427 -14.13 -11.42 -12.75
CA GLU A 427 -13.05 -11.66 -13.70
C GLU A 427 -11.66 -11.31 -13.12
N CYS A 428 -11.60 -10.66 -11.92
CA CYS A 428 -10.37 -10.27 -11.25
C CYS A 428 -10.13 -11.16 -10.03
N TYR A 429 -9.18 -12.08 -10.16
CA TYR A 429 -8.80 -13.03 -9.11
C TYR A 429 -7.40 -13.56 -9.33
N MET A 430 -6.89 -14.25 -8.34
CA MET A 430 -5.70 -15.08 -8.48
C MET A 430 -6.00 -16.54 -8.13
N ASP A 431 -5.32 -17.44 -8.79
CA ASP A 431 -5.24 -18.86 -8.46
C ASP A 431 -3.77 -19.32 -8.45
N ILE A 432 -3.55 -20.61 -8.40
CA ILE A 432 -2.21 -21.20 -8.47
C ILE A 432 -1.96 -21.72 -9.87
N ASP A 433 -0.82 -21.34 -10.44
CA ASP A 433 -0.38 -21.90 -11.72
C ASP A 433 -0.07 -23.40 -11.54
N PRO A 434 -0.66 -24.27 -12.37
CA PRO A 434 -0.51 -25.73 -12.22
C PRO A 434 0.89 -26.24 -12.61
N GLU A 435 1.65 -25.49 -13.41
CA GLU A 435 2.90 -25.94 -14.00
C GLU A 435 4.12 -25.21 -13.45
N VAL A 436 3.97 -23.91 -13.14
CA VAL A 436 5.10 -23.05 -12.77
C VAL A 436 5.33 -23.06 -11.26
N LYS A 437 6.59 -23.23 -10.87
CA LYS A 437 7.06 -23.14 -9.48
C LYS A 437 8.20 -22.16 -9.35
N ASP A 438 8.34 -21.57 -8.17
CA ASP A 438 9.50 -20.76 -7.84
C ASP A 438 10.73 -21.64 -7.54
N LYS A 439 11.87 -21.00 -7.31
CA LYS A 439 13.13 -21.72 -7.00
C LYS A 439 13.08 -22.60 -5.73
N TRP A 440 12.07 -22.40 -4.90
CA TRP A 440 11.84 -23.17 -3.69
C TRP A 440 10.90 -24.36 -3.91
N GLY A 441 10.44 -24.54 -5.16
CA GLY A 441 9.50 -25.58 -5.54
C GLY A 441 8.06 -25.27 -5.13
N ILE A 442 7.76 -24.04 -4.72
CA ILE A 442 6.41 -23.61 -4.34
C ILE A 442 5.64 -23.17 -5.59
N PRO A 443 4.43 -23.71 -5.86
CA PRO A 443 3.61 -23.25 -6.98
C PRO A 443 3.32 -21.75 -6.92
N VAL A 444 3.37 -21.08 -8.07
CA VAL A 444 3.29 -19.62 -8.12
C VAL A 444 1.86 -19.11 -8.31
N ALA A 445 1.66 -17.84 -7.98
CA ALA A 445 0.40 -17.15 -8.25
C ALA A 445 0.21 -16.92 -9.75
N ARG A 446 -1.01 -17.15 -10.25
CA ARG A 446 -1.46 -16.81 -11.58
C ARG A 446 -2.59 -15.79 -11.48
N PHE A 447 -2.46 -14.67 -12.20
CA PHE A 447 -3.40 -13.56 -12.14
C PHE A 447 -4.37 -13.57 -13.30
N HIS A 448 -5.64 -13.25 -13.01
CA HIS A 448 -6.73 -13.01 -13.95
C HIS A 448 -7.19 -11.58 -13.72
N TRP A 449 -7.20 -10.73 -14.77
CA TRP A 449 -7.48 -9.32 -14.63
C TRP A 449 -8.19 -8.72 -15.83
N LYS A 450 -9.17 -7.87 -15.55
CA LYS A 450 -9.87 -7.11 -16.55
C LYS A 450 -10.55 -5.89 -15.92
N TRP A 451 -10.29 -4.71 -16.47
CA TRP A 451 -11.00 -3.50 -16.08
C TRP A 451 -12.45 -3.56 -16.56
N SER A 452 -13.38 -3.02 -15.75
CA SER A 452 -14.79 -2.90 -16.12
C SER A 452 -15.09 -1.52 -16.71
N GLU A 453 -16.30 -1.37 -17.27
CA GLU A 453 -16.77 -0.10 -17.81
C GLU A 453 -16.80 1.02 -16.76
N HIS A 454 -17.02 0.68 -15.48
CA HIS A 454 -17.06 1.66 -14.39
C HIS A 454 -15.72 2.35 -14.19
N GLU A 455 -14.62 1.59 -14.16
CA GLU A 455 -13.29 2.12 -14.02
C GLU A 455 -12.90 2.97 -15.24
N LEU A 456 -13.26 2.56 -16.45
CA LEU A 456 -13.00 3.34 -17.68
C LEU A 456 -13.74 4.69 -17.69
N LYS A 457 -15.00 4.74 -17.28
CA LYS A 457 -15.76 5.99 -17.13
C LYS A 457 -15.16 6.92 -16.07
N GLN A 458 -14.72 6.35 -14.95
CA GLN A 458 -14.04 7.07 -13.90
C GLN A 458 -12.73 7.71 -14.40
N ILE A 459 -11.94 6.98 -15.19
CA ILE A 459 -10.72 7.49 -15.84
C ILE A 459 -11.06 8.63 -16.81
N ALA A 460 -12.07 8.46 -17.67
CA ALA A 460 -12.50 9.49 -18.62
C ALA A 460 -12.86 10.82 -17.93
N HIS A 461 -13.65 10.73 -16.86
CA HIS A 461 -14.03 11.90 -16.06
C HIS A 461 -12.81 12.55 -15.40
N GLY A 462 -11.90 11.74 -14.83
CA GLY A 462 -10.70 12.25 -14.18
C GLY A 462 -9.73 12.94 -15.15
N LEU A 463 -9.48 12.36 -16.31
CA LEU A 463 -8.64 12.98 -17.36
C LEU A 463 -9.21 14.32 -17.81
N LYS A 464 -10.53 14.38 -18.04
CA LYS A 464 -11.21 15.64 -18.41
C LYS A 464 -11.06 16.69 -17.31
N THR A 465 -11.30 16.32 -16.06
CA THR A 465 -11.20 17.25 -14.92
C THR A 465 -9.78 17.79 -14.77
N ALA A 466 -8.76 16.94 -14.87
CA ALA A 466 -7.38 17.38 -14.79
C ALA A 466 -6.99 18.29 -15.97
N LYS A 467 -7.46 17.99 -17.20
CA LYS A 467 -7.30 18.86 -18.36
C LYS A 467 -7.92 20.24 -18.12
N ASP A 468 -9.15 20.29 -17.59
CA ASP A 468 -9.86 21.56 -17.32
C ASP A 468 -9.06 22.41 -16.30
N ILE A 469 -8.52 21.80 -15.24
CA ILE A 469 -7.68 22.48 -14.25
C ILE A 469 -6.39 23.01 -14.90
N LEU A 470 -5.66 22.17 -15.65
CA LEU A 470 -4.43 22.55 -16.33
C LEU A 470 -4.65 23.68 -17.33
N THR A 471 -5.76 23.64 -18.06
CA THR A 471 -6.15 24.72 -19.00
C THR A 471 -6.39 26.04 -18.25
N LEU A 472 -7.04 26.00 -17.09
CA LEU A 472 -7.24 27.19 -16.24
C LEU A 472 -5.93 27.73 -15.63
N MET A 473 -4.88 26.90 -15.58
CA MET A 473 -3.52 27.31 -15.22
C MET A 473 -2.74 27.89 -16.42
N GLY A 474 -3.35 27.96 -17.59
CA GLY A 474 -2.75 28.47 -18.82
C GLY A 474 -1.88 27.44 -19.56
N ALA A 475 -1.94 26.16 -19.18
CA ALA A 475 -1.21 25.11 -19.86
C ALA A 475 -1.91 24.69 -21.16
N GLU A 476 -1.12 24.36 -22.17
CA GLU A 476 -1.62 23.72 -23.39
C GLU A 476 -1.66 22.21 -23.17
N VAL A 477 -2.85 21.66 -23.13
CA VAL A 477 -3.08 20.21 -23.00
C VAL A 477 -3.61 19.69 -24.33
N GLY A 478 -2.87 18.79 -24.94
CA GLY A 478 -3.24 18.17 -26.20
C GLY A 478 -4.54 17.34 -26.13
N GLU A 479 -4.77 16.54 -27.15
CA GLU A 479 -5.85 15.58 -27.16
C GLU A 479 -5.67 14.56 -26.03
N LEU A 480 -6.75 14.20 -25.34
CA LEU A 480 -6.70 13.19 -24.29
C LEU A 480 -6.64 11.79 -24.90
N PRO A 481 -5.87 10.88 -24.31
CA PRO A 481 -5.94 9.47 -24.68
C PRO A 481 -7.33 8.91 -24.36
N THR A 482 -7.72 7.81 -25.00
CA THR A 482 -8.92 7.09 -24.59
C THR A 482 -8.73 6.50 -23.18
N PRO A 483 -9.81 6.22 -22.44
CA PRO A 483 -9.71 5.63 -21.12
C PRO A 483 -8.88 4.33 -21.10
N GLU A 484 -9.05 3.50 -22.12
CA GLU A 484 -8.34 2.21 -22.29
C GLU A 484 -6.83 2.40 -22.52
N GLN A 485 -6.44 3.49 -23.18
CA GLN A 485 -5.03 3.85 -23.38
C GLN A 485 -4.40 4.49 -22.13
N ALA A 486 -5.21 5.17 -21.33
CA ALA A 486 -4.74 5.92 -20.17
C ALA A 486 -4.70 5.11 -18.89
N ILE A 487 -5.60 4.12 -18.74
CA ILE A 487 -5.69 3.31 -17.53
C ILE A 487 -4.42 2.49 -17.34
N LEU A 488 -3.87 2.54 -16.15
CA LEU A 488 -2.70 1.76 -15.80
C LEU A 488 -3.03 0.27 -15.72
N LYS A 489 -2.05 -0.59 -15.89
CA LYS A 489 -2.21 -2.05 -15.77
C LYS A 489 -2.65 -2.43 -14.36
N GLY A 490 -3.37 -3.53 -14.23
CA GLY A 490 -3.71 -4.10 -12.92
C GLY A 490 -2.47 -4.35 -12.08
N GLY A 491 -2.53 -4.06 -10.79
CA GLY A 491 -1.42 -4.17 -9.86
C GLY A 491 -0.40 -3.02 -9.91
N GLN A 492 -0.45 -2.17 -10.93
CA GLN A 492 0.54 -1.11 -11.12
C GLN A 492 0.44 0.02 -10.08
N ILE A 493 -0.72 0.19 -9.44
CA ILE A 493 -0.89 1.13 -8.33
C ILE A 493 -0.41 0.54 -7.00
N ILE A 494 -0.19 -0.79 -6.94
CA ILE A 494 0.39 -1.48 -5.78
C ILE A 494 -0.56 -1.44 -4.56
N HIS A 495 -1.86 -1.41 -4.79
CA HIS A 495 -2.91 -1.42 -3.78
C HIS A 495 -3.72 -2.73 -3.77
N GLU A 496 -3.06 -3.87 -4.00
CA GLU A 496 -3.71 -5.19 -4.08
C GLU A 496 -4.38 -5.54 -2.76
N VAL A 497 -5.68 -5.82 -2.82
CA VAL A 497 -6.54 -6.17 -1.67
C VAL A 497 -7.61 -7.20 -2.06
N GLY A 498 -8.35 -7.73 -1.09
CA GLY A 498 -9.62 -8.45 -1.28
C GLY A 498 -9.51 -9.98 -1.40
N THR A 499 -8.35 -10.54 -1.62
CA THR A 499 -8.11 -11.97 -1.91
C THR A 499 -8.51 -12.96 -0.81
N THR A 500 -8.73 -12.48 0.40
CA THR A 500 -9.20 -13.23 1.57
C THR A 500 -10.30 -12.46 2.29
N ARG A 501 -11.19 -11.88 1.49
CA ARG A 501 -12.21 -10.91 1.89
C ARG A 501 -12.93 -11.30 3.18
N MET A 502 -13.08 -10.30 4.09
CA MET A 502 -13.95 -10.43 5.25
C MET A 502 -15.42 -10.23 4.89
N GLY A 503 -16.31 -10.81 5.68
CA GLY A 503 -17.75 -10.65 5.52
C GLY A 503 -18.54 -11.06 6.76
N ALA A 504 -19.85 -10.92 6.67
CA ALA A 504 -20.77 -11.31 7.72
C ALA A 504 -21.17 -12.80 7.67
N SER A 505 -20.83 -13.49 6.58
CA SER A 505 -21.19 -14.88 6.34
C SER A 505 -20.02 -15.70 5.82
N LYS A 506 -19.92 -16.93 6.30
CA LYS A 506 -18.95 -17.92 5.83
C LYS A 506 -19.20 -18.42 4.41
N THR A 507 -20.35 -18.11 3.81
CA THR A 507 -20.71 -18.58 2.47
C THR A 507 -20.12 -17.73 1.35
N ASP A 508 -19.80 -16.47 1.64
CA ASP A 508 -19.34 -15.49 0.65
C ASP A 508 -18.07 -14.75 1.05
N SER A 509 -17.43 -15.17 2.13
CA SER A 509 -16.18 -14.58 2.62
C SER A 509 -15.23 -15.64 3.18
N VAL A 510 -13.97 -15.27 3.35
CA VAL A 510 -12.90 -16.12 3.92
C VAL A 510 -12.78 -15.90 5.42
N THR A 511 -12.92 -14.65 5.85
CA THR A 511 -12.74 -14.25 7.25
C THR A 511 -13.96 -13.51 7.77
N ASN A 512 -14.10 -13.50 9.10
CA ASN A 512 -15.07 -12.68 9.80
C ASN A 512 -14.52 -11.24 9.99
N GLN A 513 -15.26 -10.39 10.69
CA GLN A 513 -14.91 -8.99 10.95
C GLN A 513 -13.61 -8.77 11.71
N TRP A 514 -13.02 -9.81 12.30
CA TRP A 514 -11.78 -9.78 13.06
C TRP A 514 -10.59 -10.33 12.27
N GLY A 515 -10.77 -10.60 10.98
CA GLY A 515 -9.77 -11.27 10.15
C GLY A 515 -9.55 -12.74 10.51
N GLN A 516 -10.41 -13.32 11.36
CA GLN A 516 -10.38 -14.72 11.76
C GLN A 516 -11.03 -15.58 10.68
N SER A 517 -10.36 -16.66 10.29
CA SER A 517 -10.90 -17.62 9.33
C SER A 517 -12.18 -18.27 9.85
N TRP A 518 -13.16 -18.43 8.97
CA TRP A 518 -14.38 -19.18 9.27
C TRP A 518 -14.14 -20.68 9.46
N ASP A 519 -13.15 -21.23 8.74
CA ASP A 519 -12.86 -22.67 8.73
C ASP A 519 -11.93 -23.08 9.88
N CYS A 520 -11.00 -22.20 10.24
CA CYS A 520 -9.94 -22.47 11.20
C CYS A 520 -9.89 -21.33 12.24
N PRO A 521 -10.52 -21.49 13.42
CA PRO A 521 -10.66 -20.41 14.41
C PRO A 521 -9.34 -19.84 14.92
N ASN A 522 -8.25 -20.58 14.85
CA ASN A 522 -6.91 -20.13 15.25
C ASN A 522 -6.03 -19.66 14.09
N LEU A 523 -6.64 -19.41 12.92
CA LEU A 523 -6.01 -18.80 11.75
C LEU A 523 -6.57 -17.39 11.51
N PHE A 524 -5.69 -16.41 11.34
CA PHE A 524 -6.05 -15.03 11.07
C PHE A 524 -5.36 -14.52 9.80
N VAL A 525 -5.98 -13.58 9.11
CA VAL A 525 -5.35 -12.78 8.05
C VAL A 525 -5.38 -11.32 8.48
N MET A 526 -4.21 -10.67 8.48
CA MET A 526 -4.04 -9.28 8.92
C MET A 526 -3.24 -8.44 7.91
N ASP A 527 -3.63 -8.53 6.65
CA ASP A 527 -3.12 -7.71 5.54
C ASP A 527 -4.28 -7.19 4.66
N GLY A 528 -3.96 -6.61 3.51
CA GLY A 528 -4.97 -6.10 2.58
C GLY A 528 -5.91 -7.17 2.00
N GLY A 529 -5.57 -8.44 2.12
CA GLY A 529 -6.43 -9.54 1.65
C GLY A 529 -7.82 -9.54 2.26
N VAL A 530 -7.97 -9.06 3.50
CA VAL A 530 -9.26 -9.04 4.21
C VAL A 530 -10.24 -7.95 3.75
N PHE A 531 -9.85 -7.04 2.87
CA PHE A 531 -10.70 -5.92 2.46
C PHE A 531 -11.95 -6.39 1.73
N ALA A 532 -13.09 -5.81 2.09
CA ALA A 532 -14.37 -6.06 1.43
C ALA A 532 -14.57 -5.20 0.17
N SER A 533 -13.94 -4.04 0.11
CA SER A 533 -13.88 -3.12 -1.02
C SER A 533 -12.52 -2.42 -1.05
N ASN A 534 -12.16 -1.82 -2.18
CA ASN A 534 -10.94 -1.02 -2.32
C ASN A 534 -11.31 0.42 -2.68
N PRO A 535 -11.63 1.27 -1.69
CA PRO A 535 -11.89 2.68 -1.92
C PRO A 535 -10.75 3.39 -2.65
N HIS A 536 -11.03 4.57 -3.19
CA HIS A 536 -10.01 5.36 -3.87
C HIS A 536 -8.84 5.80 -2.97
N LYS A 537 -8.94 5.60 -1.65
CA LYS A 537 -7.94 5.97 -0.64
C LYS A 537 -6.84 4.92 -0.54
N ASN A 538 -5.60 5.37 -0.29
CA ASN A 538 -4.46 4.46 -0.14
C ASN A 538 -4.67 3.52 1.06
N CYS A 539 -4.51 2.23 0.88
CA CYS A 539 -4.99 1.18 1.79
C CYS A 539 -4.15 1.00 3.06
N THR A 540 -2.89 1.48 3.09
CA THR A 540 -1.91 1.08 4.13
C THR A 540 -2.31 1.51 5.55
N LEU A 541 -2.87 2.72 5.75
CA LEU A 541 -3.36 3.14 7.06
C LEU A 541 -4.45 2.20 7.57
N THR A 542 -5.40 1.84 6.71
CA THR A 542 -6.50 0.94 7.05
C THR A 542 -6.02 -0.48 7.34
N ILE A 543 -5.02 -1.00 6.61
CA ILE A 543 -4.37 -2.28 6.94
C ILE A 543 -3.80 -2.26 8.37
N MET A 544 -3.06 -1.21 8.73
CA MET A 544 -2.49 -1.07 10.08
C MET A 544 -3.58 -0.93 11.15
N THR A 545 -4.62 -0.16 10.87
CA THR A 545 -5.74 0.07 11.78
C THR A 545 -6.52 -1.22 12.05
N LEU A 546 -6.81 -2.01 11.01
CA LEU A 546 -7.43 -3.32 11.16
C LEU A 546 -6.54 -4.30 11.91
N ALA A 547 -5.25 -4.34 11.61
CA ALA A 547 -4.32 -5.21 12.30
C ALA A 547 -4.22 -4.86 13.80
N MET A 548 -4.20 -3.58 14.18
CA MET A 548 -4.24 -3.14 15.58
C MET A 548 -5.54 -3.59 16.26
N ARG A 549 -6.70 -3.28 15.65
CA ARG A 549 -8.02 -3.66 16.17
C ARG A 549 -8.15 -5.17 16.37
N ASN A 550 -7.80 -5.92 15.34
CA ASN A 550 -7.96 -7.38 15.33
C ASN A 550 -6.99 -8.07 16.30
N SER A 551 -5.76 -7.56 16.41
CA SER A 551 -4.78 -8.07 17.37
C SER A 551 -5.15 -7.76 18.82
N SER A 552 -5.76 -6.61 19.10
CA SER A 552 -6.29 -6.28 20.42
C SER A 552 -7.45 -7.20 20.82
N TRP A 553 -8.36 -7.50 19.87
CA TRP A 553 -9.42 -8.47 20.07
C TRP A 553 -8.83 -9.88 20.30
N LEU A 554 -7.89 -10.33 19.47
CA LEU A 554 -7.20 -11.61 19.60
C LEU A 554 -6.53 -11.75 20.96
N SER A 555 -5.82 -10.71 21.42
CA SER A 555 -5.21 -10.69 22.75
C SER A 555 -6.23 -10.95 23.86
N THR A 556 -7.42 -10.36 23.74
CA THR A 556 -8.53 -10.60 24.70
C THR A 556 -8.97 -12.04 24.68
N GLN A 557 -9.14 -12.65 23.48
CA GLN A 557 -9.54 -14.07 23.35
C GLN A 557 -8.51 -15.01 23.95
N LEU A 558 -7.21 -14.76 23.69
CA LEU A 558 -6.10 -15.56 24.26
C LEU A 558 -6.06 -15.49 25.77
N LYS A 559 -6.22 -14.29 26.36
CA LYS A 559 -6.24 -14.10 27.83
C LYS A 559 -7.44 -14.79 28.50
N GLN A 560 -8.55 -14.93 27.78
CA GLN A 560 -9.75 -15.62 28.24
C GLN A 560 -9.71 -17.14 28.03
N GLY A 561 -8.69 -17.65 27.33
CA GLY A 561 -8.60 -19.07 26.96
C GLY A 561 -9.65 -19.52 25.94
N ALA A 562 -10.16 -18.60 25.14
CA ALA A 562 -11.16 -18.88 24.10
C ALA A 562 -10.52 -19.36 22.78
N LEU A 563 -9.18 -19.25 22.66
CA LEU A 563 -8.33 -19.75 21.58
C LEU A 563 -7.12 -20.49 22.12
#